data_715a87eb3bea4172a0c5d1d7b36a690c
#
_entry.id   715a87eb3bea4172a0c5d1d7b36a690c
#
_cell.length_a   1.000
_cell.length_b   1.000
_cell.length_c   1.000
_cell.angle_alpha   90.00
_cell.angle_beta   90.00
_cell.angle_gamma   90.00
#
_symmetry.space_group_name_H-M   'P 1'
#
loop_
_entity.id
_entity.type
_entity.pdbx_description
1 polymer ?
#
loop_
_entity_poly.entity_id
_entity_poly.type
_entity_poly.pdbx_seq_one_letter_code
_entity_poly.pdbx_strand_id
1 'polypeptide(L)'
;MMRKLLMLVVLPSAVAAIVVTPATAKPPGANGLISFTRFDPALDQDVVYTVNPDGSHEQPLMAGAESGQWSPDGTRIAIVTDCCGERILNPDTGSFTQLPTFYPDLGLFLPCGIWSPDAARLACEGFGDDPADDGVYTINSLDGGDIKRITSGGDDDCPGDYSPNGKRLVFLRASFELGVQGLFVVKTDGTGLRQLTPAGMDLNFNCGSWSPQGNEILFSAHSPRGARSSIFAVHANGSGLRQIPIAGCGGAAGCFEPVWSPDGTKIAFTMFVPQTGQADLYTVNANGTGLYQVTQAGLGAGLKDWGTHPLTQ
;
A
#
# COMPACT_ATOMS: atom_id res chain seq x y z
N MET A 1 10.04 -79.61 -3.41
CA MET A 1 10.13 -78.36 -4.12
C MET A 1 9.09 -77.39 -3.51
N MET A 2 9.49 -76.54 -2.55
CA MET A 2 8.61 -75.56 -1.88
C MET A 2 8.73 -74.22 -2.62
N ARG A 3 7.66 -73.73 -3.22
CA ARG A 3 7.57 -72.38 -3.77
C ARG A 3 7.25 -71.38 -2.63
N LYS A 4 8.20 -70.51 -2.30
CA LYS A 4 7.96 -69.40 -1.41
C LYS A 4 7.13 -68.33 -2.12
N LEU A 5 5.95 -68.06 -1.59
CA LEU A 5 5.07 -66.95 -2.03
C LEU A 5 5.56 -65.67 -1.36
N LEU A 6 6.07 -64.72 -2.13
CA LEU A 6 6.49 -63.41 -1.62
C LEU A 6 5.24 -62.51 -1.61
N MET A 7 4.77 -62.17 -0.43
CA MET A 7 3.65 -61.25 -0.22
C MET A 7 4.19 -59.82 -0.26
N LEU A 8 3.86 -59.06 -1.32
CA LEU A 8 4.20 -57.66 -1.46
C LEU A 8 3.19 -56.83 -0.66
N VAL A 9 3.62 -56.27 0.47
CA VAL A 9 2.81 -55.33 1.24
C VAL A 9 2.93 -53.96 0.58
N VAL A 10 1.90 -53.49 -0.09
CA VAL A 10 1.76 -52.14 -0.60
C VAL A 10 1.21 -51.28 0.53
N LEU A 11 2.06 -50.45 1.12
CA LEU A 11 1.63 -49.41 2.04
C LEU A 11 0.97 -48.26 1.27
N PRO A 12 -0.23 -47.78 1.64
CA PRO A 12 -0.82 -46.61 1.00
C PRO A 12 -0.02 -45.36 1.40
N SER A 13 0.57 -44.72 0.41
CA SER A 13 1.14 -43.38 0.59
C SER A 13 -0.01 -42.38 0.86
N ALA A 14 -0.12 -41.91 2.11
CA ALA A 14 -1.00 -40.81 2.44
C ALA A 14 -0.47 -39.55 1.76
N VAL A 15 -1.09 -39.15 0.66
CA VAL A 15 -0.88 -37.80 0.10
C VAL A 15 -1.58 -36.82 1.05
N ALA A 16 -0.79 -36.15 1.89
CA ALA A 16 -1.30 -35.02 2.64
C ALA A 16 -1.71 -33.92 1.65
N ALA A 17 -3.01 -33.72 1.49
CA ALA A 17 -3.52 -32.56 0.76
C ALA A 17 -3.11 -31.32 1.56
N ILE A 18 -2.16 -30.56 1.02
CA ILE A 18 -1.88 -29.20 1.53
C ILE A 18 -3.11 -28.38 1.20
N VAL A 19 -3.95 -28.13 2.20
CA VAL A 19 -5.03 -27.14 2.11
C VAL A 19 -4.35 -25.79 2.06
N VAL A 20 -4.11 -25.27 0.86
CA VAL A 20 -3.71 -23.89 0.65
C VAL A 20 -4.95 -23.06 0.98
N THR A 21 -5.02 -22.54 2.20
CA THR A 21 -5.99 -21.49 2.52
C THR A 21 -5.66 -20.29 1.64
N PRO A 22 -6.63 -19.70 0.91
CA PRO A 22 -6.36 -18.49 0.15
C PRO A 22 -5.87 -17.42 1.12
N ALA A 23 -4.67 -16.92 0.89
CA ALA A 23 -4.14 -15.78 1.62
C ALA A 23 -5.09 -14.59 1.40
N THR A 24 -5.44 -13.90 2.48
CA THR A 24 -6.24 -12.68 2.44
C THR A 24 -5.28 -11.49 2.42
N ALA A 25 -5.56 -10.47 1.60
CA ALA A 25 -4.81 -9.21 1.59
C ALA A 25 -4.91 -8.57 2.95
N LYS A 26 -3.80 -8.08 3.47
CA LYS A 26 -3.68 -7.66 4.86
C LYS A 26 -4.74 -8.39 5.69
N PRO A 27 -4.50 -9.66 6.07
CA PRO A 27 -5.48 -10.36 6.87
C PRO A 27 -5.77 -9.51 8.09
N PRO A 28 -7.01 -9.47 8.59
CA PRO A 28 -7.28 -8.88 9.90
C PRO A 28 -6.25 -9.46 10.87
N GLY A 29 -5.29 -8.65 11.26
CA GLY A 29 -4.15 -9.06 12.07
C GLY A 29 -3.96 -8.12 13.24
N ALA A 30 -3.04 -8.45 14.13
CA ALA A 30 -2.61 -7.51 15.14
C ALA A 30 -1.97 -6.28 14.49
N ASN A 31 -2.20 -5.10 15.05
CA ASN A 31 -1.57 -3.88 14.62
C ASN A 31 -0.08 -3.95 14.94
N GLY A 32 0.74 -3.95 13.92
CA GLY A 32 2.19 -3.98 14.02
C GLY A 32 2.81 -2.61 13.76
N LEU A 33 4.04 -2.60 13.24
CA LEU A 33 4.80 -1.38 13.00
C LEU A 33 4.19 -0.53 11.88
N ILE A 34 4.29 0.79 12.06
CA ILE A 34 4.04 1.80 11.05
C ILE A 34 5.36 2.14 10.36
N SER A 35 5.38 2.20 9.04
CA SER A 35 6.49 2.70 8.23
C SER A 35 6.21 4.11 7.72
N PHE A 36 7.24 4.94 7.69
CA PHE A 36 7.15 6.32 7.24
C PHE A 36 8.50 6.82 6.71
N THR A 37 8.49 7.92 5.96
CA THR A 37 9.71 8.58 5.53
C THR A 37 9.90 9.90 6.25
N ARG A 38 11.17 10.25 6.43
CA ARG A 38 11.61 11.54 6.95
C ARG A 38 12.91 11.94 6.28
N PHE A 39 13.02 13.21 5.88
CA PHE A 39 14.27 13.76 5.39
C PHE A 39 15.27 13.90 6.56
N ASP A 40 16.45 13.31 6.39
CA ASP A 40 17.55 13.44 7.35
C ASP A 40 18.55 14.49 6.83
N PRO A 41 18.62 15.67 7.44
CA PRO A 41 19.52 16.74 6.99
C PRO A 41 21.01 16.41 7.20
N ALA A 42 21.36 15.45 8.05
CA ALA A 42 22.74 15.03 8.23
C ALA A 42 23.22 14.10 7.12
N LEU A 43 22.30 13.38 6.50
CA LEU A 43 22.57 12.47 5.37
C LEU A 43 22.22 13.12 4.03
N ASP A 44 21.49 14.26 4.04
CA ASP A 44 20.96 14.95 2.85
C ASP A 44 20.10 14.04 1.97
N GLN A 45 19.27 13.19 2.59
CA GLN A 45 18.40 12.24 1.91
C GLN A 45 17.21 11.81 2.77
N ASP A 46 16.21 11.24 2.10
CA ASP A 46 15.09 10.60 2.78
C ASP A 46 15.51 9.28 3.41
N VAL A 47 14.92 8.97 4.55
CA VAL A 47 15.14 7.74 5.30
C VAL A 47 13.79 7.13 5.62
N VAL A 48 13.64 5.83 5.34
CA VAL A 48 12.50 5.05 5.81
C VAL A 48 12.73 4.68 7.27
N TYR A 49 11.73 4.95 8.09
CA TYR A 49 11.67 4.63 9.52
C TYR A 49 10.55 3.65 9.82
N THR A 50 10.65 3.00 10.95
CA THR A 50 9.56 2.25 11.57
C THR A 50 9.31 2.75 12.99
N VAL A 51 8.06 2.64 13.45
CA VAL A 51 7.64 3.08 14.78
C VAL A 51 6.46 2.24 15.29
N ASN A 52 6.37 2.02 16.59
CA ASN A 52 5.16 1.46 17.20
C ASN A 52 3.99 2.45 17.09
N PRO A 53 2.74 1.99 17.03
CA PRO A 53 1.57 2.88 16.95
C PRO A 53 1.38 3.83 18.14
N ASP A 54 2.04 3.56 19.25
CA ASP A 54 2.10 4.42 20.45
C ASP A 54 3.26 5.44 20.42
N GLY A 55 4.00 5.51 19.30
CA GLY A 55 5.13 6.41 19.11
C GLY A 55 6.45 5.93 19.73
N SER A 56 6.46 4.79 20.40
CA SER A 56 7.69 4.22 20.96
C SER A 56 8.53 3.52 19.90
N HIS A 57 9.83 3.32 20.19
CA HIS A 57 10.75 2.54 19.36
C HIS A 57 10.84 3.02 17.89
N GLU A 58 10.81 4.33 17.69
CA GLU A 58 11.12 4.91 16.38
C GLU A 58 12.59 4.58 16.03
N GLN A 59 12.79 3.98 14.85
CA GLN A 59 14.13 3.60 14.38
C GLN A 59 14.26 3.71 12.87
N PRO A 60 15.45 4.13 12.35
CA PRO A 60 15.72 4.14 10.92
C PRO A 60 15.83 2.71 10.40
N LEU A 61 15.27 2.49 9.20
CA LEU A 61 15.33 1.20 8.52
C LEU A 61 16.25 1.25 7.29
N MET A 62 16.08 2.26 6.43
CA MET A 62 16.89 2.41 5.22
C MET A 62 16.99 3.87 4.79
N ALA A 63 18.21 4.33 4.53
CA ALA A 63 18.50 5.63 3.97
C ALA A 63 18.50 5.59 2.43
N GLY A 64 18.22 6.74 1.78
CA GLY A 64 18.08 6.84 0.32
C GLY A 64 16.87 6.09 -0.21
N ALA A 65 15.73 6.21 0.50
CA ALA A 65 14.53 5.46 0.19
C ALA A 65 13.27 6.31 0.45
N GLU A 66 12.33 6.28 -0.49
CA GLU A 66 11.14 7.13 -0.49
C GLU A 66 9.86 6.40 -0.06
N SER A 67 9.84 5.09 -0.04
CA SER A 67 8.65 4.28 0.20
C SER A 67 8.98 3.06 1.06
N GLY A 68 7.98 2.57 1.80
CA GLY A 68 8.12 1.36 2.60
C GLY A 68 6.74 0.72 2.84
N GLN A 69 6.41 -0.29 2.04
CA GLN A 69 5.12 -0.99 2.09
C GLN A 69 5.30 -2.40 2.67
N TRP A 70 4.60 -2.69 3.75
CA TRP A 70 4.66 -3.99 4.42
C TRP A 70 4.02 -5.09 3.58
N SER A 71 4.69 -6.25 3.51
CA SER A 71 4.04 -7.47 3.02
C SER A 71 2.89 -7.88 3.95
N PRO A 72 1.85 -8.55 3.44
CA PRO A 72 0.68 -8.93 4.24
C PRO A 72 0.98 -9.76 5.48
N ASP A 73 2.05 -10.58 5.42
CA ASP A 73 2.53 -11.40 6.53
C ASP A 73 3.45 -10.64 7.51
N GLY A 74 3.79 -9.38 7.21
CA GLY A 74 4.67 -8.54 8.01
C GLY A 74 6.14 -8.94 8.00
N THR A 75 6.56 -9.91 7.18
CA THR A 75 7.95 -10.41 7.19
C THR A 75 8.89 -9.65 6.27
N ARG A 76 8.33 -8.87 5.33
CA ARG A 76 9.08 -8.13 4.33
C ARG A 76 8.50 -6.72 4.15
N ILE A 77 9.32 -5.85 3.63
CA ILE A 77 8.92 -4.49 3.24
C ILE A 77 9.44 -4.19 1.84
N ALA A 78 8.55 -3.72 0.97
CA ALA A 78 8.92 -3.24 -0.35
C ALA A 78 9.36 -1.79 -0.23
N ILE A 79 10.56 -1.48 -0.68
CA ILE A 79 11.20 -0.17 -0.57
C ILE A 79 11.60 0.31 -1.95
N VAL A 80 11.09 1.46 -2.37
CA VAL A 80 11.56 2.18 -3.55
C VAL A 80 12.73 3.07 -3.14
N THR A 81 13.84 2.99 -3.89
CA THR A 81 15.04 3.79 -3.63
C THR A 81 15.22 4.88 -4.68
N ASP A 82 15.78 6.02 -4.28
CA ASP A 82 15.90 7.27 -5.06
C ASP A 82 16.52 7.09 -6.45
N CYS A 83 17.34 6.11 -6.64
CA CYS A 83 18.12 6.04 -7.88
C CYS A 83 17.84 4.85 -8.77
N CYS A 84 17.30 3.75 -8.30
CA CYS A 84 17.45 2.60 -9.20
C CYS A 84 16.80 1.30 -8.78
N GLY A 85 15.67 1.29 -8.21
CA GLY A 85 15.04 0.01 -8.09
C GLY A 85 14.29 -0.21 -6.80
N GLU A 86 13.62 -1.29 -6.82
CA GLU A 86 12.85 -1.74 -5.70
C GLU A 86 13.60 -2.82 -4.92
N ARG A 87 13.59 -2.69 -3.62
CA ARG A 87 14.18 -3.67 -2.69
C ARG A 87 13.12 -4.33 -1.86
N ILE A 88 13.12 -5.64 -1.86
CA ILE A 88 12.31 -6.43 -0.92
C ILE A 88 13.19 -6.75 0.27
N LEU A 89 13.03 -5.97 1.33
CA LEU A 89 13.85 -6.03 2.54
C LEU A 89 13.21 -6.93 3.59
N ASN A 90 14.02 -7.75 4.25
CA ASN A 90 13.66 -8.37 5.53
C ASN A 90 14.12 -7.42 6.66
N PRO A 91 13.20 -6.84 7.44
CA PRO A 91 13.54 -5.81 8.43
C PRO A 91 14.34 -6.37 9.63
N ASP A 92 14.17 -7.66 9.97
CA ASP A 92 14.85 -8.28 11.11
C ASP A 92 16.33 -8.57 10.83
N THR A 93 16.67 -8.88 9.57
CA THR A 93 18.04 -9.29 9.18
C THR A 93 18.78 -8.22 8.38
N GLY A 94 18.07 -7.24 7.85
CA GLY A 94 18.60 -6.25 6.91
C GLY A 94 18.94 -6.82 5.52
N SER A 95 18.67 -8.11 5.28
CA SER A 95 18.89 -8.71 3.96
C SER A 95 17.80 -8.27 2.98
N PHE A 96 18.17 -8.09 1.70
CA PHE A 96 17.20 -7.71 0.68
C PHE A 96 17.43 -8.41 -0.66
N THR A 97 16.37 -8.48 -1.45
CA THR A 97 16.39 -8.84 -2.87
C THR A 97 16.16 -7.56 -3.68
N GLN A 98 17.01 -7.31 -4.67
CA GLN A 98 16.82 -6.20 -5.61
C GLN A 98 15.91 -6.67 -6.74
N LEU A 99 14.81 -5.94 -7.00
CA LEU A 99 13.97 -6.14 -8.16
C LEU A 99 14.29 -5.12 -9.26
N PRO A 100 14.13 -5.49 -10.54
CA PRO A 100 14.25 -4.52 -11.62
C PRO A 100 13.04 -3.56 -11.60
N THR A 101 13.28 -2.29 -11.91
CA THR A 101 12.23 -1.29 -12.15
C THR A 101 12.16 -0.87 -13.61
N PHE A 102 13.24 -1.10 -14.38
CA PHE A 102 13.25 -0.86 -15.81
C PHE A 102 13.37 -2.17 -16.59
N TYR A 103 12.52 -2.33 -17.58
CA TYR A 103 12.38 -3.51 -18.45
C TYR A 103 12.66 -3.10 -19.89
N PRO A 104 13.94 -3.11 -20.33
CA PRO A 104 14.36 -2.54 -21.62
C PRO A 104 13.73 -3.22 -22.82
N ASP A 105 13.47 -4.53 -22.75
CA ASP A 105 12.81 -5.28 -23.83
C ASP A 105 11.35 -4.88 -24.06
N LEU A 106 10.74 -4.21 -23.07
CA LEU A 106 9.36 -3.74 -23.11
C LEU A 106 9.29 -2.20 -23.18
N GLY A 107 10.38 -1.48 -23.00
CA GLY A 107 10.38 -0.02 -22.86
C GLY A 107 9.59 0.46 -21.63
N LEU A 108 9.52 -0.33 -20.57
CA LEU A 108 8.69 -0.04 -19.40
C LEU A 108 9.52 0.30 -18.17
N PHE A 109 9.11 1.33 -17.45
CA PHE A 109 9.55 1.62 -16.09
C PHE A 109 8.38 1.31 -15.13
N LEU A 110 8.61 0.43 -14.14
CA LEU A 110 7.60 -0.12 -13.24
C LEU A 110 8.05 0.06 -11.77
N PRO A 111 7.87 1.25 -11.15
CA PRO A 111 7.99 1.40 -9.71
C PRO A 111 6.82 0.66 -9.04
N CYS A 112 7.14 -0.22 -8.13
CA CYS A 112 6.20 -1.10 -7.48
C CYS A 112 6.18 -0.87 -5.96
N GLY A 113 5.24 -1.45 -5.24
CA GLY A 113 5.20 -1.35 -3.78
C GLY A 113 3.99 -2.03 -3.19
N ILE A 114 2.92 -2.15 -3.94
CA ILE A 114 1.64 -2.61 -3.42
C ILE A 114 1.54 -4.12 -3.50
N TRP A 115 1.56 -4.76 -2.35
CA TRP A 115 1.53 -6.23 -2.24
C TRP A 115 0.17 -6.83 -2.54
N SER A 116 0.16 -7.92 -3.30
CA SER A 116 -1.02 -8.80 -3.35
C SER A 116 -1.20 -9.54 -2.02
N PRO A 117 -2.43 -9.94 -1.66
CA PRO A 117 -2.73 -10.56 -0.38
C PRO A 117 -1.98 -11.83 -0.05
N ASP A 118 -1.61 -12.57 -1.07
CA ASP A 118 -0.81 -13.80 -0.96
C ASP A 118 0.70 -13.52 -1.01
N ALA A 119 1.08 -12.23 -1.02
CA ALA A 119 2.45 -11.76 -1.15
C ALA A 119 3.19 -12.29 -2.40
N ALA A 120 2.47 -12.82 -3.39
CA ALA A 120 3.07 -13.39 -4.59
C ALA A 120 3.37 -12.34 -5.67
N ARG A 121 2.68 -11.20 -5.64
CA ARG A 121 2.81 -10.14 -6.64
C ARG A 121 2.92 -8.77 -6.01
N LEU A 122 3.50 -7.85 -6.79
CA LEU A 122 3.46 -6.41 -6.51
C LEU A 122 2.69 -5.72 -7.62
N ALA A 123 1.85 -4.74 -7.28
CA ALA A 123 1.29 -3.81 -8.25
C ALA A 123 2.21 -2.60 -8.38
N CYS A 124 2.32 -2.13 -9.62
CA CYS A 124 3.26 -1.13 -10.07
C CYS A 124 2.52 -0.07 -10.88
N GLU A 125 2.95 1.15 -10.77
CA GLU A 125 2.66 2.19 -11.74
C GLU A 125 3.55 1.96 -12.96
N GLY A 126 3.00 1.98 -14.16
CA GLY A 126 3.75 1.68 -15.37
C GLY A 126 3.84 2.89 -16.27
N PHE A 127 5.07 3.20 -16.69
CA PHE A 127 5.40 4.26 -17.64
C PHE A 127 6.12 3.64 -18.83
N GLY A 128 5.59 3.86 -20.04
CA GLY A 128 6.17 3.39 -21.28
C GLY A 128 6.79 4.50 -22.12
N ASP A 129 7.55 4.11 -23.13
CA ASP A 129 8.02 5.05 -24.17
C ASP A 129 6.84 5.61 -24.99
N ASP A 130 5.77 4.82 -25.12
CA ASP A 130 4.48 5.25 -25.69
C ASP A 130 3.50 5.48 -24.52
N PRO A 131 2.86 6.67 -24.40
CA PRO A 131 1.83 6.90 -23.38
C PRO A 131 0.68 5.89 -23.43
N ALA A 132 0.47 5.20 -24.57
CA ALA A 132 -0.49 4.10 -24.63
C ALA A 132 -0.11 2.91 -23.76
N ASP A 133 1.15 2.81 -23.32
CA ASP A 133 1.64 1.75 -22.42
C ASP A 133 1.53 2.10 -20.94
N ASP A 134 1.18 3.34 -20.60
CA ASP A 134 0.95 3.75 -19.22
C ASP A 134 -0.23 3.00 -18.60
N GLY A 135 -0.12 2.69 -17.31
CA GLY A 135 -1.17 1.98 -16.59
C GLY A 135 -0.69 1.22 -15.36
N VAL A 136 -1.61 0.50 -14.72
CA VAL A 136 -1.27 -0.42 -13.62
C VAL A 136 -0.78 -1.73 -14.19
N TYR A 137 0.38 -2.16 -13.69
CA TYR A 137 0.98 -3.46 -13.96
C TYR A 137 1.12 -4.28 -12.68
N THR A 138 1.38 -5.57 -12.82
CA THR A 138 1.77 -6.42 -11.70
C THR A 138 2.95 -7.30 -12.10
N ILE A 139 3.86 -7.53 -11.16
CA ILE A 139 5.05 -8.36 -11.31
C ILE A 139 5.11 -9.43 -10.23
N ASN A 140 5.89 -10.47 -10.44
CA ASN A 140 6.21 -11.44 -9.40
C ASN A 140 7.08 -10.79 -8.31
N SER A 141 6.74 -10.95 -7.05
CA SER A 141 7.41 -10.31 -5.92
C SER A 141 8.79 -10.90 -5.56
N LEU A 142 9.16 -12.03 -6.15
CA LEU A 142 10.44 -12.69 -5.86
C LEU A 142 11.55 -12.30 -6.83
N ASP A 143 11.21 -12.08 -8.10
CA ASP A 143 12.19 -11.89 -9.17
C ASP A 143 11.85 -10.74 -10.13
N GLY A 144 10.67 -10.10 -9.96
CA GLY A 144 10.19 -9.05 -10.86
C GLY A 144 9.66 -9.55 -12.21
N GLY A 145 9.61 -10.85 -12.44
CA GLY A 145 9.11 -11.47 -13.68
C GLY A 145 7.59 -11.52 -13.77
N ASP A 146 7.08 -12.29 -14.77
CA ASP A 146 5.64 -12.51 -15.03
C ASP A 146 4.82 -11.20 -15.03
N ILE A 147 5.28 -10.22 -15.84
CA ILE A 147 4.68 -8.90 -15.95
C ILE A 147 3.29 -9.03 -16.56
N LYS A 148 2.29 -8.45 -15.90
CA LYS A 148 0.90 -8.42 -16.39
C LYS A 148 0.35 -7.00 -16.32
N ARG A 149 -0.18 -6.51 -17.43
CA ARG A 149 -0.90 -5.24 -17.47
C ARG A 149 -2.32 -5.44 -16.97
N ILE A 150 -2.77 -4.56 -16.07
CA ILE A 150 -4.12 -4.60 -15.49
C ILE A 150 -5.00 -3.51 -16.08
N THR A 151 -4.45 -2.29 -16.29
CA THR A 151 -5.21 -1.20 -16.90
C THR A 151 -4.55 -0.71 -18.18
N SER A 152 -5.32 0.00 -19.01
CA SER A 152 -4.87 0.58 -20.27
C SER A 152 -5.65 1.85 -20.60
N GLY A 153 -5.12 2.63 -21.52
CA GLY A 153 -5.80 3.76 -22.14
C GLY A 153 -5.89 4.97 -21.26
N GLY A 154 -4.80 5.28 -20.61
CA GLY A 154 -4.86 6.44 -19.82
C GLY A 154 -3.57 7.11 -19.58
N ASP A 155 -3.58 7.99 -18.97
CA ASP A 155 -2.93 8.89 -18.13
C ASP A 155 -2.34 8.11 -16.93
N ASP A 156 -1.77 8.75 -15.96
CA ASP A 156 -1.16 8.13 -14.81
C ASP A 156 -2.16 7.31 -13.98
N ASP A 157 -1.93 6.01 -13.92
CA ASP A 157 -2.69 5.06 -13.11
C ASP A 157 -1.84 4.61 -11.90
N CYS A 158 -1.94 5.32 -10.77
CA CYS A 158 -1.21 5.00 -9.54
C CYS A 158 -1.95 3.93 -8.72
N PRO A 159 -1.40 2.71 -8.54
CA PRO A 159 -2.03 1.67 -7.71
C PRO A 159 -2.02 2.06 -6.23
N GLY A 160 -3.16 1.89 -5.57
CA GLY A 160 -3.33 2.18 -4.15
C GLY A 160 -3.26 0.94 -3.27
N ASP A 161 -4.12 -0.03 -3.51
CA ASP A 161 -4.18 -1.24 -2.68
C ASP A 161 -4.96 -2.37 -3.37
N TYR A 162 -4.68 -3.61 -2.99
CA TYR A 162 -5.52 -4.76 -3.35
C TYR A 162 -6.72 -4.88 -2.41
N SER A 163 -7.83 -5.39 -2.94
CA SER A 163 -8.91 -5.86 -2.06
C SER A 163 -8.45 -7.07 -1.23
N PRO A 164 -8.97 -7.27 0.00
CA PRO A 164 -8.56 -8.37 0.88
C PRO A 164 -8.66 -9.78 0.29
N ASN A 165 -9.47 -9.97 -0.71
CA ASN A 165 -9.59 -11.26 -1.40
C ASN A 165 -8.71 -11.36 -2.67
N GLY A 166 -7.86 -10.37 -2.94
CA GLY A 166 -6.95 -10.32 -4.08
C GLY A 166 -7.60 -10.17 -5.45
N LYS A 167 -8.91 -9.95 -5.53
CA LYS A 167 -9.64 -9.97 -6.80
C LYS A 167 -9.80 -8.60 -7.45
N ARG A 168 -9.44 -7.52 -6.74
CA ARG A 168 -9.56 -6.15 -7.23
C ARG A 168 -8.38 -5.32 -6.78
N LEU A 169 -8.11 -4.25 -7.53
CA LEU A 169 -7.21 -3.16 -7.17
C LEU A 169 -8.00 -1.86 -7.12
N VAL A 170 -7.70 -1.00 -6.14
CA VAL A 170 -8.04 0.41 -6.17
C VAL A 170 -6.84 1.18 -6.71
N PHE A 171 -7.08 2.21 -7.48
CA PHE A 171 -6.04 3.05 -8.05
C PHE A 171 -6.58 4.45 -8.34
N LEU A 172 -5.69 5.42 -8.32
CA LEU A 172 -5.94 6.76 -8.84
C LEU A 172 -5.67 6.75 -10.33
N ARG A 173 -6.59 7.30 -11.12
CA ARG A 173 -6.35 7.69 -12.52
C ARG A 173 -6.34 9.20 -12.61
N ALA A 174 -5.27 9.76 -13.17
CA ALA A 174 -5.14 11.18 -13.41
C ALA A 174 -4.80 11.45 -14.87
N SER A 175 -5.52 12.37 -15.48
CA SER A 175 -5.17 12.93 -16.78
C SER A 175 -4.67 14.36 -16.61
N PHE A 176 -3.38 14.54 -16.76
CA PHE A 176 -2.79 15.88 -16.72
C PHE A 176 -3.23 16.73 -17.89
N GLU A 177 -3.45 16.13 -19.06
CA GLU A 177 -3.92 16.83 -20.24
C GLU A 177 -5.33 17.39 -20.06
N LEU A 178 -6.24 16.61 -19.48
CA LEU A 178 -7.63 16.99 -19.24
C LEU A 178 -7.84 17.68 -17.88
N GLY A 179 -6.84 17.67 -16.99
CA GLY A 179 -6.95 18.20 -15.62
C GLY A 179 -7.99 17.49 -14.78
N VAL A 180 -8.19 16.19 -15.01
CA VAL A 180 -9.17 15.37 -14.29
C VAL A 180 -8.47 14.24 -13.54
N GLN A 181 -9.02 13.88 -12.39
CA GLN A 181 -8.58 12.74 -11.60
C GLN A 181 -9.78 12.03 -10.99
N GLY A 182 -9.59 10.77 -10.67
CA GLY A 182 -10.62 9.96 -10.03
C GLY A 182 -10.05 8.71 -9.38
N LEU A 183 -10.70 8.26 -8.31
CA LEU A 183 -10.42 6.96 -7.72
C LEU A 183 -11.25 5.90 -8.42
N PHE A 184 -10.58 4.83 -8.84
CA PHE A 184 -11.17 3.73 -9.58
C PHE A 184 -10.91 2.41 -8.91
N VAL A 185 -11.74 1.42 -9.23
CA VAL A 185 -11.52 0.02 -8.91
C VAL A 185 -11.59 -0.81 -10.20
N VAL A 186 -10.71 -1.81 -10.29
CA VAL A 186 -10.67 -2.77 -11.40
C VAL A 186 -10.46 -4.18 -10.85
N LYS A 187 -10.91 -5.21 -11.54
CA LYS A 187 -10.52 -6.58 -11.18
C LYS A 187 -9.07 -6.85 -11.60
N THR A 188 -8.41 -7.78 -10.92
CA THR A 188 -7.03 -8.18 -11.24
C THR A 188 -6.89 -8.92 -12.57
N ASP A 189 -8.00 -9.24 -13.24
CA ASP A 189 -8.04 -9.71 -14.63
C ASP A 189 -8.20 -8.57 -15.66
N GLY A 190 -8.19 -7.29 -15.22
CA GLY A 190 -8.35 -6.09 -16.05
C GLY A 190 -9.80 -5.74 -16.37
N THR A 191 -10.79 -6.54 -15.96
CA THR A 191 -12.20 -6.28 -16.25
C THR A 191 -12.91 -5.51 -15.15
N GLY A 192 -14.08 -4.97 -15.44
CA GLY A 192 -14.96 -4.38 -14.43
C GLY A 192 -14.46 -3.03 -13.87
N LEU A 193 -13.75 -2.26 -14.68
CA LEU A 193 -13.34 -0.89 -14.35
C LEU A 193 -14.53 -0.05 -13.91
N ARG A 194 -14.41 0.62 -12.76
CA ARG A 194 -15.44 1.49 -12.20
C ARG A 194 -14.82 2.67 -11.47
N GLN A 195 -15.32 3.86 -11.70
CA GLN A 195 -15.02 5.05 -10.91
C GLN A 195 -15.81 5.03 -9.59
N LEU A 196 -15.14 5.37 -8.50
CA LEU A 196 -15.70 5.42 -7.14
C LEU A 196 -16.04 6.83 -6.69
N THR A 197 -15.25 7.81 -7.12
CA THR A 197 -15.41 9.23 -6.73
C THR A 197 -16.17 10.01 -7.79
N PRO A 198 -16.87 11.08 -7.43
CA PRO A 198 -17.45 11.99 -8.38
C PRO A 198 -16.38 12.64 -9.29
N ALA A 199 -16.74 12.89 -10.55
CA ALA A 199 -15.88 13.64 -11.46
C ALA A 199 -15.56 15.05 -10.90
N GLY A 200 -14.30 15.46 -11.04
CA GLY A 200 -13.83 16.78 -10.58
C GLY A 200 -13.53 16.86 -9.07
N MET A 201 -13.56 15.74 -8.36
CA MET A 201 -13.07 15.69 -6.98
C MET A 201 -11.54 15.69 -6.99
N ASP A 202 -10.93 16.67 -6.31
CA ASP A 202 -9.48 16.77 -6.18
C ASP A 202 -8.94 15.85 -5.09
N LEU A 203 -8.25 14.78 -5.50
CA LEU A 203 -7.81 13.68 -4.65
C LEU A 203 -6.39 13.83 -4.11
N ASN A 204 -5.70 14.93 -4.37
CA ASN A 204 -4.30 15.15 -3.95
C ASN A 204 -3.36 13.99 -4.32
N PHE A 205 -3.55 13.35 -5.46
CA PHE A 205 -2.76 12.20 -5.90
C PHE A 205 -2.73 11.03 -4.90
N ASN A 206 -3.79 10.84 -4.10
CA ASN A 206 -3.91 9.70 -3.21
C ASN A 206 -4.54 8.50 -3.91
N CYS A 207 -3.85 7.36 -3.93
CA CYS A 207 -4.21 6.18 -4.71
C CYS A 207 -5.21 5.24 -4.01
N GLY A 208 -5.53 5.53 -2.74
CA GLY A 208 -6.55 4.82 -1.96
C GLY A 208 -6.02 3.62 -1.17
N SER A 209 -6.58 3.40 0.02
CA SER A 209 -6.27 2.27 0.91
C SER A 209 -7.53 1.45 1.21
N TRP A 210 -7.45 0.14 1.00
CA TRP A 210 -8.60 -0.76 1.19
C TRP A 210 -8.72 -1.20 2.65
N SER A 211 -9.96 -1.19 3.18
CA SER A 211 -10.21 -1.70 4.53
C SER A 211 -9.93 -3.21 4.61
N PRO A 212 -9.38 -3.72 5.73
CA PRO A 212 -9.16 -5.15 5.92
C PRO A 212 -10.42 -6.00 5.79
N GLN A 213 -11.60 -5.41 6.02
CA GLN A 213 -12.91 -6.07 5.84
C GLN A 213 -13.37 -6.08 4.37
N GLY A 214 -12.72 -5.32 3.49
CA GLY A 214 -13.00 -5.31 2.06
C GLY A 214 -14.25 -4.54 1.62
N ASN A 215 -14.84 -3.73 2.49
CA ASN A 215 -16.08 -3.00 2.23
C ASN A 215 -15.87 -1.51 1.94
N GLU A 216 -14.78 -0.90 2.39
CA GLU A 216 -14.49 0.52 2.26
C GLU A 216 -13.09 0.80 1.75
N ILE A 217 -12.93 1.97 1.16
CA ILE A 217 -11.66 2.51 0.67
C ILE A 217 -11.50 3.90 1.27
N LEU A 218 -10.35 4.16 1.89
CA LEU A 218 -9.93 5.47 2.36
C LEU A 218 -9.14 6.19 1.28
N PHE A 219 -9.27 7.51 1.25
CA PHE A 219 -8.46 8.39 0.43
C PHE A 219 -8.47 9.80 1.00
N SER A 220 -7.51 10.64 0.59
CA SER A 220 -7.51 12.06 0.90
C SER A 220 -7.98 12.87 -0.31
N ALA A 221 -8.71 13.94 -0.02
CA ALA A 221 -9.18 14.86 -1.03
C ALA A 221 -9.38 16.27 -0.46
N HIS A 222 -9.33 17.28 -1.33
CA HIS A 222 -9.75 18.62 -0.93
C HIS A 222 -11.24 18.62 -0.61
N SER A 223 -11.58 19.20 0.54
CA SER A 223 -12.98 19.39 0.90
C SER A 223 -13.59 20.50 0.03
N PRO A 224 -14.80 20.29 -0.53
CA PRO A 224 -15.48 21.36 -1.27
C PRO A 224 -15.71 22.66 -0.49
N ARG A 225 -15.62 22.59 0.84
CA ARG A 225 -15.84 23.71 1.77
C ARG A 225 -14.57 24.14 2.51
N GLY A 226 -13.46 23.46 2.31
CA GLY A 226 -12.23 23.67 3.06
C GLY A 226 -11.05 24.00 2.16
N ALA A 227 -10.13 24.79 2.69
CA ALA A 227 -8.91 25.17 1.99
C ALA A 227 -7.84 24.08 1.98
N ARG A 228 -8.08 22.93 2.64
CA ARG A 228 -7.09 21.86 2.85
C ARG A 228 -7.72 20.48 2.75
N SER A 229 -6.88 19.48 2.59
CA SER A 229 -7.27 18.08 2.44
C SER A 229 -7.87 17.50 3.70
N SER A 230 -8.82 16.61 3.49
CA SER A 230 -9.46 15.79 4.51
C SER A 230 -9.43 14.33 4.09
N ILE A 231 -9.69 13.44 5.04
CA ILE A 231 -9.81 12.00 4.78
C ILE A 231 -11.27 11.66 4.50
N PHE A 232 -11.47 10.88 3.46
CA PHE A 232 -12.77 10.36 3.02
C PHE A 232 -12.78 8.85 3.01
N ALA A 233 -13.97 8.29 3.08
CA ALA A 233 -14.23 6.88 2.83
C ALA A 233 -15.34 6.71 1.80
N VAL A 234 -15.22 5.67 0.98
CA VAL A 234 -16.25 5.27 0.00
C VAL A 234 -16.37 3.74 0.01
N HIS A 235 -17.58 3.22 -0.16
CA HIS A 235 -17.73 1.78 -0.34
C HIS A 235 -17.12 1.30 -1.66
N ALA A 236 -16.65 0.06 -1.70
CA ALA A 236 -16.07 -0.56 -2.89
C ALA A 236 -16.99 -0.64 -4.12
N ASN A 237 -18.29 -0.35 -3.94
CA ASN A 237 -19.27 -0.22 -5.02
C ASN A 237 -19.53 1.23 -5.45
N GLY A 238 -18.80 2.22 -4.91
CA GLY A 238 -18.94 3.64 -5.20
C GLY A 238 -20.04 4.36 -4.40
N SER A 239 -20.79 3.66 -3.54
CA SER A 239 -21.77 4.29 -2.67
C SER A 239 -21.19 4.75 -1.34
N GLY A 240 -21.93 5.53 -0.56
CA GLY A 240 -21.57 5.86 0.82
C GLY A 240 -20.36 6.78 0.96
N LEU A 241 -20.05 7.59 -0.07
CA LEU A 241 -18.99 8.59 0.02
C LEU A 241 -19.24 9.53 1.21
N ARG A 242 -18.28 9.61 2.12
CA ARG A 242 -18.34 10.47 3.30
C ARG A 242 -16.96 10.96 3.73
N GLN A 243 -16.92 12.11 4.35
CA GLN A 243 -15.74 12.61 5.05
C GLN A 243 -15.66 11.96 6.44
N ILE A 244 -14.46 11.54 6.85
CA ILE A 244 -14.19 11.11 8.23
C ILE A 244 -14.02 12.38 9.09
N PRO A 245 -14.79 12.54 10.18
CA PRO A 245 -14.77 13.75 10.98
C PRO A 245 -13.56 13.80 11.93
N ILE A 246 -12.39 14.12 11.40
CA ILE A 246 -11.13 14.23 12.19
C ILE A 246 -10.91 15.70 12.58
N ALA A 247 -10.64 15.93 13.86
CA ALA A 247 -10.41 17.28 14.38
C ALA A 247 -9.21 17.93 13.68
N GLY A 248 -9.43 19.12 13.11
CA GLY A 248 -8.42 19.91 12.41
C GLY A 248 -8.29 19.65 10.91
N CYS A 249 -8.62 18.45 10.43
CA CYS A 249 -8.52 18.10 9.01
C CYS A 249 -9.50 18.92 8.14
N GLY A 250 -9.01 19.37 6.99
CA GLY A 250 -9.80 20.15 6.01
C GLY A 250 -10.02 21.62 6.39
N GLY A 251 -9.61 22.01 7.60
CA GLY A 251 -9.69 23.40 8.10
C GLY A 251 -8.29 23.99 8.28
N ALA A 252 -7.82 24.02 9.53
CA ALA A 252 -6.50 24.55 9.88
C ALA A 252 -5.37 23.63 9.42
N ALA A 253 -5.57 22.32 9.40
CA ALA A 253 -4.60 21.32 8.98
C ALA A 253 -5.04 20.58 7.71
N GLY A 254 -4.06 20.12 6.92
CA GLY A 254 -4.27 19.19 5.81
C GLY A 254 -3.98 17.77 6.27
N CYS A 255 -4.83 16.80 5.88
CA CYS A 255 -4.68 15.40 6.22
C CYS A 255 -4.54 14.58 4.93
N PHE A 256 -3.51 13.72 4.86
CA PHE A 256 -3.07 13.06 3.64
C PHE A 256 -2.75 11.58 3.90
N GLU A 257 -2.67 10.80 2.84
CA GLU A 257 -2.15 9.43 2.81
C GLU A 257 -2.75 8.52 3.91
N PRO A 258 -4.10 8.41 4.00
CA PRO A 258 -4.69 7.58 5.03
C PRO A 258 -4.48 6.09 4.74
N VAL A 259 -4.14 5.32 5.78
CA VAL A 259 -4.00 3.87 5.74
C VAL A 259 -4.78 3.24 6.89
N TRP A 260 -5.50 2.14 6.62
CA TRP A 260 -6.15 1.37 7.66
C TRP A 260 -5.13 0.64 8.54
N SER A 261 -5.41 0.55 9.84
CA SER A 261 -4.74 -0.42 10.70
C SER A 261 -5.10 -1.86 10.26
N PRO A 262 -4.19 -2.85 10.45
CA PRO A 262 -4.45 -4.23 10.09
C PRO A 262 -5.72 -4.84 10.68
N ASP A 263 -6.13 -4.43 11.88
CA ASP A 263 -7.40 -4.84 12.51
C ASP A 263 -8.63 -4.05 12.05
N GLY A 264 -8.42 -2.95 11.28
CA GLY A 264 -9.46 -2.07 10.77
C GLY A 264 -10.13 -1.19 11.82
N THR A 265 -9.59 -1.09 13.03
CA THR A 265 -10.18 -0.26 14.11
C THR A 265 -9.68 1.18 14.10
N LYS A 266 -8.55 1.43 13.44
CA LYS A 266 -7.90 2.73 13.37
C LYS A 266 -7.50 3.11 11.94
N ILE A 267 -7.19 4.39 11.77
CA ILE A 267 -6.62 4.98 10.55
C ILE A 267 -5.33 5.68 10.97
N ALA A 268 -4.23 5.41 10.28
CA ALA A 268 -3.03 6.23 10.33
C ALA A 268 -3.04 7.20 9.14
N PHE A 269 -2.44 8.36 9.30
CA PHE A 269 -2.36 9.39 8.26
C PHE A 269 -1.29 10.43 8.56
N THR A 270 -0.88 11.13 7.52
CA THR A 270 -0.01 12.31 7.61
C THR A 270 -0.88 13.55 7.85
N MET A 271 -0.53 14.38 8.83
CA MET A 271 -1.21 15.65 9.11
C MET A 271 -0.21 16.81 9.07
N PHE A 272 -0.40 17.73 8.12
CA PHE A 272 0.36 18.98 8.07
C PHE A 272 -0.15 19.95 9.15
N VAL A 273 0.75 20.36 10.05
CA VAL A 273 0.47 21.26 11.16
C VAL A 273 1.05 22.64 10.86
N PRO A 274 0.23 23.65 10.54
CA PRO A 274 0.73 24.98 10.14
C PRO A 274 1.61 25.67 11.18
N GLN A 275 1.41 25.36 12.47
CA GLN A 275 2.17 25.95 13.58
C GLN A 275 3.64 25.53 13.59
N THR A 276 3.94 24.32 13.14
CA THR A 276 5.30 23.78 13.01
C THR A 276 5.85 23.92 11.59
N GLY A 277 4.97 24.10 10.59
CA GLY A 277 5.31 24.09 9.17
C GLY A 277 5.70 22.70 8.66
N GLN A 278 5.43 21.66 9.44
CA GLN A 278 5.80 20.26 9.15
C GLN A 278 4.57 19.36 9.12
N ALA A 279 4.74 18.21 8.50
CA ALA A 279 3.80 17.11 8.52
C ALA A 279 4.30 16.04 9.49
N ASP A 280 3.40 15.51 10.32
CA ASP A 280 3.69 14.47 11.30
C ASP A 280 2.69 13.32 11.17
N LEU A 281 3.01 12.16 11.75
CA LEU A 281 2.13 11.01 11.76
C LEU A 281 1.12 11.08 12.89
N TYR A 282 -0.12 10.76 12.53
CA TYR A 282 -1.23 10.64 13.47
C TYR A 282 -1.97 9.33 13.29
N THR A 283 -2.62 8.89 14.36
CA THR A 283 -3.64 7.84 14.31
C THR A 283 -4.96 8.36 14.86
N VAL A 284 -6.05 7.75 14.42
CA VAL A 284 -7.41 8.05 14.88
C VAL A 284 -8.24 6.75 14.84
N ASN A 285 -9.28 6.65 15.64
CA ASN A 285 -10.24 5.56 15.50
C ASN A 285 -10.96 5.65 14.14
N ALA A 286 -11.42 4.55 13.59
CA ALA A 286 -12.10 4.49 12.30
C ALA A 286 -13.31 5.44 12.16
N ASN A 287 -13.90 5.88 13.28
CA ASN A 287 -14.98 6.86 13.33
C ASN A 287 -14.52 8.33 13.42
N GLY A 288 -13.20 8.60 13.38
CA GLY A 288 -12.61 9.93 13.44
C GLY A 288 -12.37 10.48 14.86
N THR A 289 -12.62 9.71 15.91
CA THR A 289 -12.37 10.11 17.30
C THR A 289 -11.00 9.63 17.80
N GLY A 290 -10.51 10.16 18.92
CA GLY A 290 -9.30 9.66 19.56
C GLY A 290 -8.03 9.98 18.76
N LEU A 291 -7.94 11.20 18.23
CA LEU A 291 -6.74 11.68 17.53
C LEU A 291 -5.51 11.57 18.42
N TYR A 292 -4.46 10.93 17.92
CA TYR A 292 -3.21 10.69 18.64
C TYR A 292 -2.02 10.96 17.70
N GLN A 293 -1.04 11.71 18.15
CA GLN A 293 0.19 11.98 17.42
C GLN A 293 1.21 10.86 17.70
N VAL A 294 1.70 10.22 16.65
CA VAL A 294 2.63 9.08 16.72
C VAL A 294 4.08 9.55 16.74
N THR A 295 4.47 10.44 15.80
CA THR A 295 5.83 10.95 15.72
C THR A 295 6.01 12.21 16.54
N GLN A 296 7.27 12.54 16.89
CA GLN A 296 7.58 13.78 17.58
C GLN A 296 7.24 14.99 16.69
N ALA A 297 6.56 15.97 17.27
CA ALA A 297 6.11 17.16 16.54
C ALA A 297 7.27 17.96 15.89
N GLY A 298 7.06 18.33 14.63
CA GLY A 298 7.94 19.24 13.91
C GLY A 298 9.21 18.65 13.32
N LEU A 299 9.37 17.31 13.34
CA LEU A 299 10.49 16.66 12.67
C LEU A 299 10.20 16.32 11.20
N GLY A 300 8.95 16.38 10.80
CA GLY A 300 8.48 15.95 9.48
C GLY A 300 8.34 14.43 9.39
N ALA A 301 7.26 13.95 8.82
CA ALA A 301 7.08 12.53 8.53
C ALA A 301 5.97 12.35 7.50
N GLY A 302 6.21 11.54 6.47
CA GLY A 302 5.23 11.09 5.47
C GLY A 302 4.88 9.63 5.69
N LEU A 303 3.61 9.32 6.00
CA LEU A 303 3.15 7.96 6.19
C LEU A 303 3.36 7.13 4.92
N LYS A 304 3.76 5.87 5.09
CA LYS A 304 3.84 4.91 3.99
C LYS A 304 2.90 3.74 4.18
N ASP A 305 2.96 3.06 5.33
CA ASP A 305 2.06 1.93 5.57
C ASP A 305 1.92 1.59 7.07
N TRP A 306 0.90 0.80 7.40
CA TRP A 306 0.71 0.18 8.71
C TRP A 306 0.63 -1.34 8.53
N GLY A 307 1.67 -2.04 8.91
CA GLY A 307 1.82 -3.48 8.72
C GLY A 307 1.41 -4.32 9.92
N THR A 308 1.61 -5.64 9.75
CA THR A 308 1.42 -6.66 10.79
C THR A 308 2.74 -7.10 11.42
N HIS A 309 3.89 -6.51 11.02
CA HIS A 309 5.18 -6.81 11.61
C HIS A 309 5.13 -6.59 13.14
N PRO A 310 5.65 -7.55 13.96
CA PRO A 310 5.56 -7.45 15.41
C PRO A 310 6.10 -6.13 15.95
N LEU A 311 5.49 -5.64 17.04
CA LEU A 311 5.95 -4.43 17.72
C LEU A 311 7.34 -4.66 18.33
N THR A 312 8.18 -3.65 18.25
CA THR A 312 9.47 -3.62 18.96
C THR A 312 9.23 -3.47 20.45
N GLN A 313 9.89 -4.30 21.28
CA GLN A 313 9.76 -4.33 22.74
C GLN A 313 10.88 -3.55 23.42
#